data_25a47e16af575ecef60a9d82f49ccf5c
#
_entry.id   25a47e16af575ecef60a9d82f49ccf5c
#
_cell.length_a   1.000
_cell.length_b   1.000
_cell.length_c   1.000
_cell.angle_alpha   90.00
_cell.angle_beta   90.00
_cell.angle_gamma   90.00
#
_symmetry.space_group_name_H-M   'P 1'
#
loop_
_entity.id
_entity.type
_entity.pdbx_description
1 polymer ?
#
loop_
_entity_poly.entity_id
_entity_poly.type
_entity_poly.pdbx_seq_one_letter_code
_entity_poly.pdbx_strand_id
1 'polypeptide(L)'
;LTGTGAGDPDGAKKLLTAAALIMSCFLITSSIVTTLLIPPAEFQPGGSANGRALAYLAHDYLGSAFGTVYDLSTIAILWFAGASAMAGMLNLMPRYLPRYGMAPHWARAVRPMVLVFTAIAFLVTWTFDADVDAQGGAYATGVLVLITSAAIASALAARRAGQRGWTIAFAVISVVFLYTTGANVVERPDGVKIGACFIGGIVLISFLSRLLRAFELRVTDVTLDQTTASFLDTDANREIR
;
A
#
# COMPACT_ATOMS: atom_id res chain seq x y z
N LEU A 1 11.58 -33.73 4.38
CA LEU A 1 10.64 -32.79 3.79
C LEU A 1 11.41 -31.58 3.30
N THR A 2 11.89 -31.62 2.09
CA THR A 2 12.62 -30.55 1.39
C THR A 2 11.64 -29.42 1.11
N GLY A 3 11.75 -28.32 1.85
CA GLY A 3 10.98 -27.11 1.62
C GLY A 3 11.42 -26.39 0.35
N THR A 4 10.76 -26.64 -0.74
CA THR A 4 10.85 -25.85 -1.95
C THR A 4 10.04 -24.58 -1.79
N GLY A 5 10.60 -23.60 -1.09
CA GLY A 5 9.95 -22.31 -0.84
C GLY A 5 10.44 -21.14 -1.69
N ALA A 6 11.32 -21.36 -2.66
CA ALA A 6 11.66 -20.36 -3.66
C ALA A 6 10.67 -20.52 -4.83
N GLY A 7 9.62 -19.72 -4.84
CA GLY A 7 8.69 -19.67 -5.98
C GLY A 7 9.46 -19.41 -7.27
N ASP A 8 9.10 -20.14 -8.33
CA ASP A 8 9.70 -19.97 -9.65
C ASP A 8 9.56 -18.49 -10.10
N PRO A 9 10.68 -17.74 -10.22
CA PRO A 9 10.63 -16.32 -10.56
C PRO A 9 10.03 -16.08 -11.95
N ASP A 10 10.13 -17.04 -12.85
CA ASP A 10 9.58 -16.92 -14.21
C ASP A 10 8.07 -17.20 -14.23
N GLY A 11 7.60 -18.11 -13.39
CA GLY A 11 6.17 -18.31 -13.16
C GLY A 11 5.50 -17.08 -12.55
N ALA A 12 6.13 -16.44 -11.56
CA ALA A 12 5.64 -15.21 -10.96
C ALA A 12 5.59 -14.05 -11.97
N LYS A 13 6.60 -13.89 -12.82
CA LYS A 13 6.61 -12.88 -13.88
C LYS A 13 5.49 -13.09 -14.90
N LYS A 14 5.29 -14.32 -15.36
CA LYS A 14 4.21 -14.66 -16.30
C LYS A 14 2.85 -14.35 -15.71
N LEU A 15 2.61 -14.73 -14.44
CA LEU A 15 1.36 -14.45 -13.74
C LEU A 15 1.10 -12.94 -13.62
N LEU A 16 2.10 -12.17 -13.18
CA LEU A 16 1.99 -10.72 -13.04
C LEU A 16 1.75 -10.04 -14.39
N THR A 17 2.46 -10.47 -15.45
CA THR A 17 2.26 -9.93 -16.80
C THR A 17 0.87 -10.25 -17.33
N ALA A 18 0.39 -11.48 -17.17
CA ALA A 18 -0.96 -11.86 -17.58
C ALA A 18 -2.02 -11.06 -16.82
N ALA A 19 -1.87 -10.93 -15.50
CA ALA A 19 -2.77 -10.13 -14.68
C ALA A 19 -2.79 -8.65 -15.12
N ALA A 20 -1.61 -8.06 -15.37
CA ALA A 20 -1.50 -6.67 -15.83
C ALA A 20 -2.18 -6.47 -17.21
N LEU A 21 -2.00 -7.38 -18.15
CA LEU A 21 -2.62 -7.30 -19.47
C LEU A 21 -4.14 -7.42 -19.39
N ILE A 22 -4.65 -8.37 -18.61
CA ILE A 22 -6.09 -8.57 -18.39
C ILE A 22 -6.70 -7.32 -17.74
N MET A 23 -6.08 -6.81 -16.67
CA MET A 23 -6.53 -5.59 -15.98
C MET A 23 -6.52 -4.37 -16.90
N SER A 24 -5.47 -4.20 -17.71
CA SER A 24 -5.38 -3.09 -18.68
C SER A 24 -6.47 -3.19 -19.73
N CYS A 25 -6.75 -4.38 -20.24
CA CYS A 25 -7.83 -4.61 -21.20
C CYS A 25 -9.20 -4.22 -20.61
N PHE A 26 -9.51 -4.69 -19.40
CA PHE A 26 -10.75 -4.33 -18.74
C PHE A 26 -10.86 -2.85 -18.41
N LEU A 27 -9.77 -2.20 -17.98
CA LEU A 27 -9.76 -0.76 -17.71
C LEU A 27 -10.04 0.06 -18.98
N ILE A 28 -9.38 -0.26 -20.09
CA ILE A 28 -9.61 0.43 -21.36
C ILE A 28 -11.04 0.23 -21.83
N THR A 29 -11.51 -1.02 -21.83
CA THR A 29 -12.87 -1.34 -22.28
C THR A 29 -13.93 -0.65 -21.41
N SER A 30 -13.80 -0.72 -20.09
CA SER A 30 -14.74 -0.07 -19.17
C SER A 30 -14.72 1.44 -19.32
N SER A 31 -13.54 2.06 -19.50
CA SER A 31 -13.41 3.49 -19.71
C SER A 31 -14.11 3.94 -21.01
N ILE A 32 -13.92 3.20 -22.10
CA ILE A 32 -14.60 3.49 -23.37
C ILE A 32 -16.11 3.36 -23.22
N VAL A 33 -16.57 2.26 -22.64
CA VAL A 33 -18.01 1.98 -22.46
C VAL A 33 -18.67 3.05 -21.58
N THR A 34 -18.09 3.39 -20.44
CA THR A 34 -18.65 4.43 -19.56
C THR A 34 -18.67 5.79 -20.20
N THR A 35 -17.60 6.16 -20.93
CA THR A 35 -17.52 7.47 -21.61
C THR A 35 -18.53 7.60 -22.75
N LEU A 36 -18.79 6.51 -23.48
CA LEU A 36 -19.70 6.55 -24.64
C LEU A 36 -21.19 6.43 -24.24
N LEU A 37 -21.50 5.66 -23.20
CA LEU A 37 -22.88 5.31 -22.88
C LEU A 37 -23.48 6.18 -21.79
N ILE A 38 -22.67 6.82 -20.93
CA ILE A 38 -23.21 7.64 -19.83
C ILE A 38 -23.20 9.12 -20.24
N PRO A 39 -24.36 9.81 -20.17
CA PRO A 39 -24.42 11.25 -20.43
C PRO A 39 -23.53 12.03 -19.44
N PRO A 40 -22.83 13.08 -19.89
CA PRO A 40 -21.96 13.88 -19.01
C PRO A 40 -22.64 14.46 -17.76
N ALA A 41 -23.94 14.73 -17.84
CA ALA A 41 -24.72 15.23 -16.72
C ALA A 41 -24.80 14.23 -15.54
N GLU A 42 -24.81 12.92 -15.82
CA GLU A 42 -24.90 11.88 -14.80
C GLU A 42 -23.60 11.68 -14.01
N PHE A 43 -22.47 12.19 -14.54
CA PHE A 43 -21.18 12.18 -13.81
C PHE A 43 -21.03 13.35 -12.84
N GLN A 44 -21.89 14.37 -12.93
CA GLN A 44 -21.81 15.54 -12.06
C GLN A 44 -22.20 15.18 -10.61
N PRO A 45 -21.74 15.95 -9.61
CA PRO A 45 -22.17 15.77 -8.24
C PRO A 45 -23.70 15.75 -8.13
N GLY A 46 -24.26 14.66 -7.61
CA GLY A 46 -25.70 14.42 -7.54
C GLY A 46 -26.30 13.63 -8.71
N GLY A 47 -25.52 13.35 -9.76
CA GLY A 47 -25.92 12.47 -10.86
C GLY A 47 -25.91 10.99 -10.45
N SER A 48 -26.71 10.18 -11.14
CA SER A 48 -26.91 8.76 -10.79
C SER A 48 -25.68 7.88 -11.06
N ALA A 49 -24.80 8.30 -11.95
CA ALA A 49 -23.55 7.59 -12.31
C ALA A 49 -22.33 8.06 -11.51
N ASN A 50 -22.47 9.13 -10.71
CA ASN A 50 -21.36 9.66 -9.93
C ASN A 50 -20.85 8.61 -8.92
N GLY A 51 -19.53 8.30 -9.00
CA GLY A 51 -18.87 7.30 -8.15
C GLY A 51 -19.25 5.84 -8.42
N ARG A 52 -20.22 5.55 -9.33
CA ARG A 52 -20.70 4.18 -9.62
C ARG A 52 -21.09 3.96 -11.09
N ALA A 53 -20.26 4.42 -12.01
CA ALA A 53 -20.57 4.42 -13.44
C ALA A 53 -20.96 3.06 -14.01
N LEU A 54 -20.25 1.98 -13.67
CA LEU A 54 -20.58 0.63 -14.16
C LEU A 54 -21.85 0.07 -13.51
N ALA A 55 -22.13 0.38 -12.23
CA ALA A 55 -23.36 0.00 -11.58
C ALA A 55 -24.56 0.70 -12.23
N TYR A 56 -24.44 2.00 -12.55
CA TYR A 56 -25.44 2.73 -13.30
C TYR A 56 -25.78 2.05 -14.63
N LEU A 57 -24.76 1.71 -15.44
CA LEU A 57 -24.98 0.99 -16.70
C LEU A 57 -25.64 -0.39 -16.50
N ALA A 58 -25.25 -1.10 -15.43
CA ALA A 58 -25.83 -2.39 -15.12
C ALA A 58 -27.33 -2.28 -14.82
N HIS A 59 -27.75 -1.27 -14.10
CA HIS A 59 -29.16 -1.02 -13.79
C HIS A 59 -29.96 -0.52 -15.01
N ASP A 60 -29.36 0.39 -15.79
CA ASP A 60 -30.05 1.05 -16.89
C ASP A 60 -30.20 0.14 -18.11
N TYR A 61 -29.14 -0.56 -18.52
CA TYR A 61 -29.12 -1.38 -19.72
C TYR A 61 -29.48 -2.86 -19.48
N LEU A 62 -29.18 -3.43 -18.32
CA LEU A 62 -29.38 -4.86 -18.04
C LEU A 62 -30.54 -5.11 -17.05
N GLY A 63 -31.14 -4.05 -16.56
CA GLY A 63 -32.31 -4.08 -15.65
C GLY A 63 -31.93 -4.22 -14.19
N SER A 64 -32.92 -3.94 -13.33
CA SER A 64 -32.73 -3.83 -11.87
C SER A 64 -32.27 -5.13 -11.21
N ALA A 65 -32.70 -6.29 -11.70
CA ALA A 65 -32.29 -7.58 -11.13
C ALA A 65 -30.79 -7.83 -11.33
N PHE A 66 -30.29 -7.60 -12.55
CA PHE A 66 -28.85 -7.72 -12.84
C PHE A 66 -28.05 -6.65 -12.11
N GLY A 67 -28.53 -5.41 -12.08
CA GLY A 67 -27.92 -4.31 -11.34
C GLY A 67 -27.72 -4.62 -9.86
N THR A 68 -28.75 -5.21 -9.22
CA THR A 68 -28.65 -5.62 -7.81
C THR A 68 -27.59 -6.72 -7.60
N VAL A 69 -27.50 -7.72 -8.47
CA VAL A 69 -26.46 -8.75 -8.40
C VAL A 69 -25.08 -8.14 -8.60
N TYR A 70 -24.95 -7.19 -9.52
CA TYR A 70 -23.72 -6.46 -9.75
C TYR A 70 -23.28 -5.67 -8.49
N ASP A 71 -24.21 -4.95 -7.86
CA ASP A 71 -23.94 -4.19 -6.63
C ASP A 71 -23.48 -5.10 -5.49
N LEU A 72 -24.18 -6.22 -5.26
CA LEU A 72 -23.77 -7.21 -4.25
C LEU A 72 -22.39 -7.77 -4.51
N SER A 73 -22.10 -8.09 -5.78
CA SER A 73 -20.78 -8.57 -6.19
C SER A 73 -19.69 -7.53 -5.94
N THR A 74 -19.96 -6.26 -6.26
CA THR A 74 -19.03 -5.16 -6.05
C THR A 74 -18.76 -4.95 -4.56
N ILE A 75 -19.79 -4.96 -3.72
CA ILE A 75 -19.65 -4.86 -2.26
C ILE A 75 -18.80 -6.01 -1.72
N ALA A 76 -19.07 -7.24 -2.16
CA ALA A 76 -18.30 -8.40 -1.73
C ALA A 76 -16.81 -8.30 -2.13
N ILE A 77 -16.55 -7.89 -3.38
CA ILE A 77 -15.17 -7.70 -3.89
C ILE A 77 -14.45 -6.61 -3.08
N LEU A 78 -15.08 -5.48 -2.82
CA LEU A 78 -14.49 -4.39 -2.03
C LEU A 78 -14.21 -4.83 -0.60
N TRP A 79 -15.09 -5.62 0.00
CA TRP A 79 -14.88 -6.17 1.34
C TRP A 79 -13.68 -7.10 1.40
N PHE A 80 -13.58 -8.04 0.46
CA PHE A 80 -12.42 -8.94 0.36
C PHE A 80 -11.13 -8.20 0.05
N ALA A 81 -11.17 -7.18 -0.81
CA ALA A 81 -10.02 -6.33 -1.11
C ALA A 81 -9.52 -5.58 0.14
N GLY A 82 -10.43 -5.00 0.93
CA GLY A 82 -10.12 -4.35 2.19
C GLY A 82 -9.50 -5.31 3.22
N ALA A 83 -10.07 -6.50 3.37
CA ALA A 83 -9.53 -7.55 4.25
C ALA A 83 -8.13 -8.00 3.81
N SER A 84 -7.91 -8.17 2.51
CA SER A 84 -6.61 -8.53 1.93
C SER A 84 -5.56 -7.43 2.15
N ALA A 85 -5.92 -6.17 1.93
CA ALA A 85 -5.05 -5.03 2.17
C ALA A 85 -4.65 -4.94 3.65
N MET A 86 -5.60 -5.10 4.56
CA MET A 86 -5.33 -5.13 6.01
C MET A 86 -4.38 -6.28 6.38
N ALA A 87 -4.62 -7.49 5.87
CA ALA A 87 -3.73 -8.63 6.09
C ALA A 87 -2.31 -8.37 5.59
N GLY A 88 -2.16 -7.74 4.42
CA GLY A 88 -0.88 -7.31 3.88
C GLY A 88 -0.16 -6.32 4.79
N MET A 89 -0.86 -5.30 5.28
CA MET A 89 -0.30 -4.30 6.20
C MET A 89 0.11 -4.92 7.54
N LEU A 90 -0.71 -5.82 8.10
CA LEU A 90 -0.42 -6.54 9.34
C LEU A 90 0.82 -7.44 9.23
N ASN A 91 1.11 -7.94 8.05
CA ASN A 91 2.31 -8.74 7.81
C ASN A 91 3.56 -7.85 7.59
N LEU A 92 3.40 -6.71 6.93
CA LEU A 92 4.48 -5.81 6.54
C LEU A 92 4.94 -4.92 7.72
N MET A 93 4.00 -4.26 8.38
CA MET A 93 4.28 -3.23 9.40
C MET A 93 5.10 -3.74 10.60
N PRO A 94 4.79 -4.89 11.23
CA PRO A 94 5.56 -5.40 12.36
C PRO A 94 6.99 -5.77 12.01
N ARG A 95 7.27 -6.05 10.74
CA ARG A 95 8.62 -6.43 10.27
C ARG A 95 9.49 -5.21 9.98
N TYR A 96 8.90 -4.13 9.45
CA TYR A 96 9.66 -2.96 8.99
C TYR A 96 9.77 -1.86 10.05
N LEU A 97 8.66 -1.43 10.66
CA LEU A 97 8.68 -0.28 11.56
C LEU A 97 9.61 -0.46 12.79
N PRO A 98 9.58 -1.59 13.51
CA PRO A 98 10.45 -1.76 14.67
C PRO A 98 11.93 -1.87 14.30
N ARG A 99 12.24 -2.37 13.11
CA ARG A 99 13.62 -2.54 12.63
C ARG A 99 14.33 -1.21 12.44
N TYR A 100 13.60 -0.17 12.05
CA TYR A 100 14.15 1.18 11.86
C TYR A 100 13.98 2.07 13.11
N GLY A 101 13.53 1.52 14.23
CA GLY A 101 13.27 2.28 15.45
C GLY A 101 12.09 3.25 15.35
N MET A 102 11.22 3.05 14.35
CA MET A 102 10.10 3.94 14.06
C MET A 102 8.82 3.58 14.81
N ALA A 103 8.81 2.50 15.58
CA ALA A 103 7.62 2.06 16.29
C ALA A 103 7.92 1.55 17.70
N PRO A 104 6.99 1.74 18.64
CA PRO A 104 7.06 1.19 19.97
C PRO A 104 7.00 -0.34 19.94
N HIS A 105 7.41 -1.00 21.05
CA HIS A 105 7.48 -2.48 21.13
C HIS A 105 6.13 -3.17 20.88
N TRP A 106 5.00 -2.55 21.26
CA TRP A 106 3.66 -3.10 21.03
C TRP A 106 3.28 -3.23 19.55
N ALA A 107 3.93 -2.47 18.65
CA ALA A 107 3.70 -2.55 17.21
C ALA A 107 4.16 -3.89 16.58
N ARG A 108 4.86 -4.73 17.34
CA ARG A 108 5.18 -6.11 16.96
C ARG A 108 4.00 -7.08 17.15
N ALA A 109 3.03 -6.69 17.95
CA ALA A 109 1.86 -7.52 18.23
C ALA A 109 0.75 -7.27 17.20
N VAL A 110 0.22 -8.34 16.59
CA VAL A 110 -0.80 -8.25 15.53
C VAL A 110 -2.12 -7.67 16.06
N ARG A 111 -2.55 -8.09 17.26
CA ARG A 111 -3.84 -7.66 17.82
C ARG A 111 -4.00 -6.15 18.00
N PRO A 112 -3.06 -5.43 18.67
CA PRO A 112 -3.18 -3.97 18.78
C PRO A 112 -3.07 -3.28 17.43
N MET A 113 -2.30 -3.83 16.48
CA MET A 113 -2.19 -3.26 15.13
C MET A 113 -3.51 -3.32 14.36
N VAL A 114 -4.28 -4.41 14.49
CA VAL A 114 -5.62 -4.51 13.90
C VAL A 114 -6.51 -3.39 14.41
N LEU A 115 -6.53 -3.16 15.73
CA LEU A 115 -7.35 -2.12 16.33
C LEU A 115 -6.93 -0.72 15.86
N VAL A 116 -5.63 -0.46 15.75
CA VAL A 116 -5.10 0.82 15.25
C VAL A 116 -5.51 1.03 13.80
N PHE A 117 -5.35 0.05 12.92
CA PHE A 117 -5.74 0.19 11.52
C PHE A 117 -7.24 0.35 11.34
N THR A 118 -8.03 -0.38 12.13
CA THR A 118 -9.49 -0.21 12.15
C THR A 118 -9.89 1.18 12.61
N ALA A 119 -9.28 1.68 13.69
CA ALA A 119 -9.53 3.04 14.19
C ALA A 119 -9.15 4.11 13.14
N ILE A 120 -8.01 3.93 12.44
CA ILE A 120 -7.60 4.83 11.34
C ILE A 120 -8.62 4.77 10.20
N ALA A 121 -9.08 3.57 9.82
CA ALA A 121 -10.07 3.42 8.75
C ALA A 121 -11.39 4.13 9.10
N PHE A 122 -11.88 3.98 10.32
CA PHE A 122 -13.06 4.71 10.80
C PHE A 122 -12.85 6.22 10.84
N LEU A 123 -11.68 6.67 11.34
CA LEU A 123 -11.34 8.10 11.38
C LEU A 123 -11.35 8.70 9.96
N VAL A 124 -10.72 8.04 9.00
CA VAL A 124 -10.70 8.49 7.60
C VAL A 124 -12.10 8.53 7.03
N THR A 125 -12.88 7.45 7.20
CA THR A 125 -14.27 7.41 6.71
C THR A 125 -15.11 8.53 7.30
N TRP A 126 -14.96 8.81 8.58
CA TRP A 126 -15.69 9.91 9.24
C TRP A 126 -15.21 11.28 8.75
N THR A 127 -13.91 11.49 8.60
CA THR A 127 -13.36 12.78 8.13
C THR A 127 -13.83 13.16 6.73
N PHE A 128 -14.13 12.16 5.90
CA PHE A 128 -14.64 12.34 4.54
C PHE A 128 -16.18 12.21 4.43
N ASP A 129 -16.90 12.14 5.54
CA ASP A 129 -18.35 11.90 5.54
C ASP A 129 -18.79 10.70 4.69
N ALA A 130 -17.93 9.66 4.62
CA ALA A 130 -18.07 8.49 3.75
C ALA A 130 -18.17 8.82 2.24
N ASP A 131 -17.72 9.98 1.81
CA ASP A 131 -17.65 10.36 0.40
C ASP A 131 -16.53 9.56 -0.30
N VAL A 132 -16.95 8.66 -1.19
CA VAL A 132 -16.05 7.75 -1.91
C VAL A 132 -15.19 8.50 -2.93
N ASP A 133 -15.71 9.58 -3.53
CA ASP A 133 -14.98 10.35 -4.55
C ASP A 133 -13.83 11.15 -3.90
N ALA A 134 -14.12 11.79 -2.76
CA ALA A 134 -13.09 12.48 -1.97
C ALA A 134 -12.03 11.52 -1.43
N GLN A 135 -12.43 10.36 -0.90
CA GLN A 135 -11.50 9.31 -0.48
C GLN A 135 -10.67 8.76 -1.64
N GLY A 136 -11.29 8.56 -2.82
CA GLY A 136 -10.64 8.12 -4.04
C GLY A 136 -9.53 9.08 -4.49
N GLY A 137 -9.76 10.39 -4.40
CA GLY A 137 -8.76 11.42 -4.68
C GLY A 137 -7.54 11.35 -3.76
N ALA A 138 -7.78 11.15 -2.46
CA ALA A 138 -6.71 10.96 -1.47
C ALA A 138 -5.91 9.66 -1.72
N TYR A 139 -6.61 8.56 -1.99
CA TYR A 139 -5.99 7.28 -2.34
C TYR A 139 -5.15 7.39 -3.61
N ALA A 140 -5.66 8.04 -4.66
CA ALA A 140 -4.94 8.22 -5.92
C ALA A 140 -3.59 8.92 -5.72
N THR A 141 -3.52 9.95 -4.87
CA THR A 141 -2.26 10.63 -4.54
C THR A 141 -1.23 9.66 -3.95
N GLY A 142 -1.64 8.83 -2.98
CA GLY A 142 -0.75 7.85 -2.35
C GLY A 142 -0.24 6.80 -3.33
N VAL A 143 -1.12 6.26 -4.17
CA VAL A 143 -0.78 5.27 -5.20
C VAL A 143 0.16 5.86 -6.25
N LEU A 144 -0.11 7.07 -6.75
CA LEU A 144 0.72 7.74 -7.74
C LEU A 144 2.14 8.00 -7.21
N VAL A 145 2.30 8.44 -5.97
CA VAL A 145 3.61 8.63 -5.32
C VAL A 145 4.36 7.29 -5.23
N LEU A 146 3.68 6.22 -4.83
CA LEU A 146 4.25 4.87 -4.76
C LEU A 146 4.73 4.38 -6.13
N ILE A 147 3.89 4.46 -7.15
CA ILE A 147 4.21 4.01 -8.50
C ILE A 147 5.34 4.86 -9.10
N THR A 148 5.31 6.17 -8.89
CA THR A 148 6.38 7.09 -9.33
C THR A 148 7.71 6.71 -8.72
N SER A 149 7.74 6.47 -7.41
CA SER A 149 8.97 6.05 -6.71
C SER A 149 9.49 4.69 -7.19
N ALA A 150 8.58 3.74 -7.42
CA ALA A 150 8.92 2.43 -7.97
C ALA A 150 9.45 2.50 -9.40
N ALA A 151 8.87 3.34 -10.26
CA ALA A 151 9.32 3.57 -11.63
C ALA A 151 10.73 4.18 -11.65
N ILE A 152 11.00 5.19 -10.81
CA ILE A 152 12.32 5.80 -10.66
C ILE A 152 13.34 4.78 -10.16
N ALA A 153 12.99 4.00 -9.14
CA ALA A 153 13.85 2.95 -8.61
C ALA A 153 14.19 1.89 -9.67
N SER A 154 13.21 1.50 -10.49
CA SER A 154 13.37 0.56 -11.59
C SER A 154 14.28 1.12 -12.70
N ALA A 155 14.13 2.41 -13.04
CA ALA A 155 15.00 3.09 -13.99
C ALA A 155 16.47 3.11 -13.51
N LEU A 156 16.68 3.42 -12.23
CA LEU A 156 18.02 3.41 -11.62
C LEU A 156 18.63 2.00 -11.56
N ALA A 157 17.83 0.99 -11.24
CA ALA A 157 18.26 -0.40 -11.22
C ALA A 157 18.66 -0.89 -12.63
N ALA A 158 17.82 -0.61 -13.63
CA ALA A 158 18.13 -0.94 -15.03
C ALA A 158 19.39 -0.23 -15.54
N ARG A 159 19.59 1.04 -15.15
CA ARG A 159 20.82 1.79 -15.46
C ARG A 159 22.05 1.14 -14.85
N ARG A 160 21.98 0.74 -13.57
CA ARG A 160 23.08 0.05 -12.88
C ARG A 160 23.39 -1.32 -13.50
N ALA A 161 22.37 -2.01 -14.02
CA ALA A 161 22.51 -3.28 -14.73
C ALA A 161 22.98 -3.12 -16.20
N GLY A 162 23.24 -1.90 -16.68
CA GLY A 162 23.68 -1.64 -18.05
C GLY A 162 22.61 -1.87 -19.14
N GLN A 163 21.36 -2.06 -18.76
CA GLN A 163 20.25 -2.36 -19.67
C GLN A 163 19.66 -1.07 -20.28
N ARG A 164 20.31 -0.50 -21.28
CA ARG A 164 19.94 0.80 -21.85
C ARG A 164 18.48 0.89 -22.32
N GLY A 165 17.95 -0.13 -22.99
CA GLY A 165 16.56 -0.14 -23.48
C GLY A 165 15.54 -0.04 -22.33
N TRP A 166 15.71 -0.86 -21.30
CA TRP A 166 14.86 -0.82 -20.10
C TRP A 166 15.03 0.46 -19.29
N THR A 167 16.24 1.03 -19.25
CA THR A 167 16.48 2.33 -18.62
C THR A 167 15.66 3.42 -19.25
N ILE A 168 15.65 3.50 -20.60
CA ILE A 168 14.88 4.50 -21.34
C ILE A 168 13.38 4.28 -21.12
N ALA A 169 12.90 3.04 -21.22
CA ALA A 169 11.50 2.71 -21.02
C ALA A 169 11.02 3.14 -19.62
N PHE A 170 11.72 2.75 -18.56
CA PHE A 170 11.37 3.14 -17.19
C PHE A 170 11.56 4.64 -16.92
N ALA A 171 12.51 5.31 -17.59
CA ALA A 171 12.66 6.76 -17.47
C ALA A 171 11.44 7.49 -18.09
N VAL A 172 10.97 7.07 -19.26
CA VAL A 172 9.75 7.63 -19.87
C VAL A 172 8.54 7.40 -18.99
N ILE A 173 8.37 6.17 -18.46
CA ILE A 173 7.29 5.85 -17.53
C ILE A 173 7.38 6.73 -16.28
N SER A 174 8.57 6.94 -15.73
CA SER A 174 8.79 7.79 -14.55
C SER A 174 8.38 9.24 -14.81
N VAL A 175 8.70 9.78 -16.00
CA VAL A 175 8.31 11.15 -16.38
C VAL A 175 6.79 11.28 -16.48
N VAL A 176 6.12 10.30 -17.10
CA VAL A 176 4.66 10.29 -17.22
C VAL A 176 4.02 10.26 -15.82
N PHE A 177 4.48 9.36 -14.95
CA PHE A 177 3.92 9.28 -13.59
C PHE A 177 4.26 10.50 -12.73
N LEU A 178 5.43 11.11 -12.90
CA LEU A 178 5.78 12.34 -12.23
C LEU A 178 4.85 13.50 -12.64
N TYR A 179 4.58 13.62 -13.94
CA TYR A 179 3.61 14.59 -14.45
C TYR A 179 2.20 14.33 -13.91
N THR A 180 1.73 13.08 -13.97
CA THR A 180 0.40 12.69 -13.48
C THR A 180 0.28 12.93 -11.97
N THR A 181 1.33 12.64 -11.19
CA THR A 181 1.37 12.91 -9.75
C THR A 181 1.30 14.42 -9.49
N GLY A 182 2.05 15.22 -10.24
CA GLY A 182 2.02 16.68 -10.14
C GLY A 182 0.63 17.25 -10.46
N ALA A 183 0.03 16.81 -11.55
CA ALA A 183 -1.33 17.21 -11.94
C ALA A 183 -2.36 16.84 -10.86
N ASN A 184 -2.30 15.59 -10.35
CA ASN A 184 -3.21 15.13 -9.31
C ASN A 184 -3.07 15.93 -8.00
N VAL A 185 -1.84 16.31 -7.62
CA VAL A 185 -1.57 17.14 -6.42
C VAL A 185 -2.20 18.53 -6.56
N VAL A 186 -2.18 19.10 -7.77
CA VAL A 186 -2.75 20.42 -8.04
C VAL A 186 -4.29 20.36 -8.08
N GLU A 187 -4.85 19.33 -8.71
CA GLU A 187 -6.29 19.18 -8.86
C GLU A 187 -6.98 18.69 -7.59
N ARG A 188 -6.31 17.86 -6.79
CA ARG A 188 -6.85 17.23 -5.57
C ARG A 188 -5.92 17.41 -4.36
N PRO A 189 -5.81 18.63 -3.81
CA PRO A 189 -4.89 18.95 -2.71
C PRO A 189 -5.22 18.22 -1.40
N ASP A 190 -6.43 17.70 -1.24
CA ASP A 190 -6.85 17.02 -0.02
C ASP A 190 -6.08 15.71 0.21
N GLY A 191 -5.70 15.01 -0.86
CA GLY A 191 -4.82 13.84 -0.78
C GLY A 191 -3.45 14.17 -0.18
N VAL A 192 -2.90 15.33 -0.54
CA VAL A 192 -1.61 15.79 0.01
C VAL A 192 -1.74 16.18 1.48
N LYS A 193 -2.82 16.88 1.86
CA LYS A 193 -3.07 17.27 3.26
C LYS A 193 -3.13 16.05 4.17
N ILE A 194 -3.87 15.02 3.75
CA ILE A 194 -4.01 13.77 4.50
C ILE A 194 -2.69 13.03 4.56
N GLY A 195 -1.99 12.88 3.42
CA GLY A 195 -0.67 12.28 3.36
C GLY A 195 0.32 12.99 4.29
N ALA A 196 0.32 14.32 4.31
CA ALA A 196 1.16 15.11 5.21
C ALA A 196 0.80 14.90 6.69
N CYS A 197 -0.49 14.78 7.02
CA CYS A 197 -0.95 14.48 8.37
C CYS A 197 -0.45 13.09 8.83
N PHE A 198 -0.55 12.06 7.99
CA PHE A 198 -0.02 10.74 8.30
C PHE A 198 1.50 10.71 8.43
N ILE A 199 2.22 11.37 7.53
CA ILE A 199 3.69 11.49 7.61
C ILE A 199 4.08 12.20 8.90
N GLY A 200 3.44 13.33 9.21
CA GLY A 200 3.66 14.08 10.45
C GLY A 200 3.39 13.22 11.69
N GLY A 201 2.30 12.45 11.71
CA GLY A 201 1.98 11.50 12.78
C GLY A 201 3.05 10.42 12.96
N ILE A 202 3.50 9.80 11.87
CA ILE A 202 4.57 8.78 11.91
C ILE A 202 5.88 9.37 12.42
N VAL A 203 6.26 10.56 11.94
CA VAL A 203 7.49 11.25 12.38
C VAL A 203 7.40 11.59 13.87
N LEU A 204 6.25 12.11 14.32
CA LEU A 204 6.02 12.44 15.73
C LEU A 204 6.10 11.21 16.62
N ILE A 205 5.43 10.12 16.26
CA ILE A 205 5.47 8.85 17.01
C ILE A 205 6.89 8.28 17.02
N SER A 206 7.61 8.34 15.90
CA SER A 206 9.00 7.90 15.81
C SER A 206 9.92 8.72 16.72
N PHE A 207 9.73 10.02 16.72
CA PHE A 207 10.51 10.93 17.58
C PHE A 207 10.22 10.68 19.06
N LEU A 208 8.95 10.59 19.42
CA LEU A 208 8.51 10.27 20.79
C LEU A 208 9.04 8.93 21.25
N SER A 209 8.96 7.90 20.39
CA SER A 209 9.50 6.57 20.69
C SER A 209 11.02 6.60 20.92
N ARG A 210 11.75 7.43 20.17
CA ARG A 210 13.20 7.61 20.37
C ARG A 210 13.51 8.35 21.66
N LEU A 211 12.74 9.39 21.98
CA LEU A 211 12.89 10.12 23.25
C LEU A 211 12.66 9.19 24.45
N LEU A 212 11.58 8.41 24.44
CA LEU A 212 11.28 7.48 25.52
C LEU A 212 12.39 6.43 25.70
N ARG A 213 12.98 5.95 24.61
CA ARG A 213 14.14 5.03 24.67
C ARG A 213 15.44 5.68 25.12
N ALA A 214 15.60 6.99 24.94
CA ALA A 214 16.78 7.70 25.43
C ALA A 214 16.86 7.73 26.96
N PHE A 215 15.72 7.54 27.65
CA PHE A 215 15.64 7.45 29.11
C PHE A 215 15.72 6.01 29.64
N GLU A 216 15.78 4.99 28.76
CA GLU A 216 16.02 3.62 29.19
C GLU A 216 17.50 3.45 29.61
N LEU A 217 17.70 2.90 30.80
CA LEU A 217 19.03 2.53 31.29
C LEU A 217 19.66 1.51 30.35
N ARG A 218 20.68 1.92 29.63
CA ARG A 218 21.50 0.99 28.83
C ARG A 218 22.60 0.43 29.71
N VAL A 219 22.70 -0.89 29.78
CA VAL A 219 23.86 -1.55 30.29
C VAL A 219 25.02 -1.22 29.35
N THR A 220 25.93 -0.39 29.81
CA THR A 220 27.12 0.07 29.04
C THR A 220 28.33 -0.84 29.27
N ASP A 221 28.33 -1.58 30.37
CA ASP A 221 29.43 -2.49 30.70
C ASP A 221 28.90 -3.71 31.46
N VAL A 222 29.32 -4.90 31.08
CA VAL A 222 29.00 -6.17 31.75
C VAL A 222 30.32 -6.72 32.28
N THR A 223 30.58 -6.53 33.56
CA THR A 223 31.69 -7.19 34.22
C THR A 223 31.24 -8.63 34.57
N LEU A 224 31.79 -9.59 33.85
CA LEU A 224 31.57 -11.00 34.10
C LEU A 224 32.42 -11.43 35.29
N ASP A 225 31.81 -12.09 36.29
CA ASP A 225 32.52 -12.79 37.32
C ASP A 225 33.36 -13.94 36.70
N GLN A 226 34.52 -14.24 37.28
CA GLN A 226 35.43 -15.27 36.77
C GLN A 226 34.74 -16.61 36.52
N THR A 227 33.79 -16.97 37.37
CA THR A 227 32.99 -18.19 37.22
C THR A 227 32.12 -18.19 35.99
N THR A 228 31.47 -17.05 35.70
CA THR A 228 30.60 -16.86 34.52
C THR A 228 31.43 -16.80 33.21
N ALA A 229 32.60 -16.17 33.28
CA ALA A 229 33.52 -16.13 32.12
C ALA A 229 34.00 -17.53 31.74
N SER A 230 34.28 -18.39 32.72
CA SER A 230 34.71 -19.78 32.44
C SER A 230 33.63 -20.65 31.81
N PHE A 231 32.33 -20.41 32.16
CA PHE A 231 31.19 -21.11 31.52
C PHE A 231 31.03 -20.68 30.05
N LEU A 232 31.13 -19.39 29.74
CA LEU A 232 31.03 -18.89 28.39
C LEU A 232 32.16 -19.39 27.48
N ASP A 233 33.39 -19.49 28.02
CA ASP A 233 34.55 -20.00 27.24
C ASP A 233 34.40 -21.51 26.96
N THR A 234 33.75 -22.24 27.85
CA THR A 234 33.48 -23.68 27.67
C THR A 234 32.42 -23.94 26.62
N ASP A 235 31.39 -23.10 26.54
CA ASP A 235 30.30 -23.22 25.55
C ASP A 235 30.73 -22.70 24.17
N ALA A 236 31.50 -21.63 24.08
CA ALA A 236 32.08 -21.15 22.82
C ALA A 236 32.95 -22.19 22.10
N ASN A 237 33.63 -23.04 22.86
CA ASN A 237 34.43 -24.16 22.32
C ASN A 237 33.60 -25.39 21.92
N ARG A 238 32.29 -25.46 22.30
CA ARG A 238 31.39 -26.56 21.94
C ARG A 238 30.61 -26.35 20.64
N GLU A 239 30.38 -25.10 20.21
CA GLU A 239 29.66 -24.80 18.97
C GLU A 239 30.50 -24.87 17.68
N ILE A 240 31.78 -25.19 17.75
CA ILE A 240 32.68 -25.32 16.59
C ILE A 240 32.96 -26.79 16.26
N ARG A 241 31.95 -27.64 16.37
CA ARG A 241 32.07 -29.02 15.82
C ARG A 241 30.86 -29.44 15.02
#